data_835aee386f9429997582f7df9ff643bb
#
_entry.id   835aee386f9429997582f7df9ff643bb
#
_cell.length_a   1.000
_cell.length_b   1.000
_cell.length_c   1.000
_cell.angle_alpha   90.00
_cell.angle_beta   90.00
_cell.angle_gamma   90.00
#
_symmetry.space_group_name_H-M   'P 1'
#
loop_
_entity.id
_entity.type
_entity.pdbx_description
1 polymer ?
#
loop_
_entity_poly.entity_id
_entity_poly.type
_entity_poly.pdbx_seq_one_letter_code
_entity_poly.pdbx_strand_id
1 'polypeptide(L)'
;MIYVGIDVSKDKHDCYIVNSDGEVLKDVFTIQNNLDGFMLLFQRIKSVAPDLSKVKVGLEATGHYSYNILGFLLDKGLHTFVDRKSVV
;
A
#
# COMPACT_ATOMS: atom_id res chain seq x y z
N MET A 1 1.81 -4.21 15.11
CA MET A 1 1.07 -3.57 14.01
C MET A 1 2.03 -3.14 12.92
N ILE A 2 1.72 -3.44 11.69
CA ILE A 2 2.52 -3.08 10.52
C ILE A 2 1.72 -2.05 9.73
N TYR A 3 2.39 -0.99 9.29
CA TYR A 3 1.78 0.07 8.49
C TYR A 3 2.43 0.12 7.12
N VAL A 4 1.60 0.09 6.08
CA VAL A 4 2.03 0.24 4.70
C VAL A 4 1.50 1.56 4.18
N GLY A 5 2.39 2.42 3.70
CA GLY A 5 2.03 3.69 3.09
C GLY A 5 2.25 3.62 1.59
N ILE A 6 1.28 4.11 0.83
CA ILE A 6 1.34 4.08 -0.63
C ILE A 6 0.99 5.46 -1.18
N ASP A 7 1.93 6.06 -1.88
CA ASP A 7 1.70 7.30 -2.62
C ASP A 7 1.29 6.93 -4.05
N VAL A 8 0.01 7.16 -4.33
CA VAL A 8 -0.63 6.70 -5.58
C VAL A 8 -0.44 7.73 -6.68
N SER A 9 -0.02 7.26 -7.85
CA SER A 9 0.00 8.05 -9.06
C SER A 9 -0.48 7.22 -10.25
N LYS A 10 -0.53 7.82 -11.43
CA LYS A 10 -1.19 7.23 -12.60
C LYS A 10 -0.58 5.88 -13.01
N ASP A 11 0.73 5.83 -13.16
CA ASP A 11 1.40 4.69 -13.78
C ASP A 11 2.15 3.82 -12.78
N LYS A 12 2.47 4.37 -11.63
CA LYS A 12 3.27 3.68 -10.60
C LYS A 12 2.93 4.22 -9.22
N HIS A 13 3.24 3.45 -8.20
CA HIS A 13 3.02 3.84 -6.82
C HIS A 13 4.31 3.66 -6.01
N ASP A 14 4.58 4.60 -5.12
CA ASP A 14 5.70 4.49 -4.18
C ASP A 14 5.18 3.97 -2.85
N CYS A 15 5.83 2.93 -2.33
CA CYS A 15 5.39 2.20 -1.15
C CYS A 15 6.49 2.17 -0.10
N TYR A 16 6.08 2.16 1.18
CA TYR A 16 7.00 1.92 2.30
C TYR A 16 6.29 1.10 3.37
N ILE A 17 7.06 0.40 4.19
CA ILE A 17 6.52 -0.45 5.25
C ILE A 17 7.27 -0.16 6.55
N VAL A 18 6.51 0.17 7.61
CA VAL A 18 7.05 0.46 8.94
C VAL A 18 6.27 -0.31 9.99
N ASN A 19 6.88 -0.53 11.16
CA ASN A 19 6.16 -1.10 12.29
C ASN A 19 5.64 0.01 13.23
N SER A 20 4.92 -0.38 14.28
CA SER A 20 4.33 0.57 15.22
C SER A 20 5.37 1.33 16.06
N ASP A 21 6.61 0.87 16.09
CA ASP A 21 7.72 1.57 16.76
C ASP A 21 8.40 2.59 15.85
N GLY A 22 7.93 2.74 14.61
CA GLY A 22 8.53 3.64 13.63
C GLY A 22 9.74 3.05 12.91
N GLU A 23 10.05 1.79 13.14
CA GLU A 23 11.16 1.11 12.46
C GLU A 23 10.79 0.82 11.01
N VAL A 24 11.67 1.21 10.09
CA VAL A 24 11.46 0.98 8.66
C VAL A 24 11.79 -0.47 8.35
N LEU A 25 10.78 -1.24 7.94
CA LEU A 25 10.91 -2.66 7.58
C LEU A 25 11.24 -2.82 6.11
N LYS A 26 10.74 -1.93 5.27
CA LYS A 26 11.10 -1.83 3.84
C LYS A 26 11.20 -0.36 3.48
N ASP A 27 12.35 0.05 2.97
CA ASP A 27 12.54 1.38 2.41
C ASP A 27 11.61 1.59 1.21
N VAL A 28 11.47 2.84 0.79
CA VAL A 28 10.61 3.19 -0.34
C VAL A 28 10.97 2.34 -1.55
N PHE A 29 9.96 1.70 -2.10
CA PHE A 29 10.07 0.96 -3.36
C PHE A 29 8.89 1.31 -4.26
N THR A 30 9.11 1.19 -5.56
CA THR A 30 8.11 1.57 -6.55
C THR A 30 7.52 0.32 -7.17
N ILE A 31 6.19 0.29 -7.31
CA ILE A 31 5.47 -0.76 -8.03
C ILE A 31 4.72 -0.15 -9.20
N GLN A 32 4.51 -0.94 -10.24
CA GLN A 32 3.68 -0.54 -11.37
C GLN A 32 2.19 -0.57 -10.98
N ASN A 33 1.39 0.29 -11.60
CA ASN A 33 -0.06 0.31 -11.40
C ASN A 33 -0.72 -0.77 -12.24
N ASN A 34 -0.44 -2.02 -11.93
CA ASN A 34 -0.99 -3.20 -12.59
C ASN A 34 -0.91 -4.39 -11.64
N LEU A 35 -1.47 -5.52 -12.05
CA LEU A 35 -1.54 -6.72 -11.22
C LEU A 35 -0.15 -7.21 -10.78
N ASP A 36 0.83 -7.20 -11.68
CA ASP A 36 2.19 -7.64 -11.35
C ASP A 36 2.80 -6.77 -10.24
N GLY A 37 2.59 -5.45 -10.32
CA GLY A 37 3.03 -4.52 -9.29
C GLY A 37 2.32 -4.77 -7.95
N PHE A 38 1.02 -5.01 -7.98
CA PHE A 38 0.25 -5.29 -6.77
C PHE A 38 0.67 -6.60 -6.12
N MET A 39 0.96 -7.62 -6.90
CA MET A 39 1.46 -8.91 -6.38
C MET A 39 2.83 -8.75 -5.74
N LEU A 40 3.70 -7.93 -6.33
CA LEU A 40 5.00 -7.63 -5.73
C LEU A 40 4.83 -6.97 -4.36
N LEU A 41 3.96 -5.97 -4.26
CA LEU A 41 3.63 -5.31 -2.99
C LEU A 41 3.13 -6.33 -1.97
N PHE A 42 2.20 -7.19 -2.37
CA PHE A 42 1.62 -8.19 -1.48
C PHE A 42 2.67 -9.16 -0.95
N GLN A 43 3.57 -9.61 -1.81
CA GLN A 43 4.68 -10.47 -1.40
C GLN A 43 5.58 -9.79 -0.37
N ARG A 44 5.88 -8.51 -0.57
CA ARG A 44 6.71 -7.75 0.37
C ARG A 44 6.03 -7.55 1.72
N ILE A 45 4.71 -7.30 1.71
CA ILE A 45 3.94 -7.23 2.95
C ILE A 45 3.99 -8.57 3.69
N LYS A 46 3.76 -9.67 2.99
CA LYS A 46 3.77 -11.01 3.60
C LYS A 46 5.14 -11.38 4.15
N SER A 47 6.22 -10.89 3.55
CA SER A 47 7.58 -11.20 4.01
C SER A 47 7.88 -10.62 5.39
N VAL A 48 7.19 -9.53 5.79
CA VAL A 48 7.41 -8.88 7.08
C VAL A 48 6.22 -9.02 8.03
N ALA A 49 5.07 -9.49 7.54
CA ALA A 49 3.84 -9.59 8.32
C ALA A 49 3.12 -10.90 8.00
N PRO A 50 3.49 -12.00 8.68
CA PRO A 50 2.82 -13.28 8.44
C PRO A 50 1.33 -13.27 8.77
N ASP A 51 0.92 -12.41 9.71
CA ASP A 51 -0.48 -12.23 10.07
C ASP A 51 -1.01 -10.94 9.46
N LEU A 52 -1.77 -11.07 8.38
CA LEU A 52 -2.31 -9.92 7.64
C LEU A 52 -3.33 -9.12 8.45
N SER A 53 -3.93 -9.70 9.48
CA SER A 53 -4.87 -8.97 10.34
C SER A 53 -4.19 -7.85 11.14
N LYS A 54 -2.86 -7.88 11.23
CA LYS A 54 -2.06 -6.87 11.93
C LYS A 54 -1.46 -5.84 10.97
N VAL A 55 -1.94 -5.79 9.75
CA VAL A 55 -1.46 -4.85 8.73
C VAL A 55 -2.54 -3.80 8.45
N LYS A 56 -2.14 -2.54 8.44
CA LYS A 56 -2.96 -1.44 7.97
C LYS A 56 -2.29 -0.78 6.76
N VAL A 57 -3.07 -0.52 5.73
CA VAL A 57 -2.58 0.10 4.50
C VAL A 57 -3.25 1.45 4.33
N GLY A 58 -2.45 2.49 4.12
CA GLY A 58 -2.93 3.83 3.82
C GLY A 58 -2.53 4.23 2.41
N LEU A 59 -3.50 4.65 1.62
CA LEU A 59 -3.29 5.17 0.28
C LEU A 59 -3.44 6.69 0.30
N GLU A 60 -2.43 7.42 -0.16
CA GLU A 60 -2.56 8.84 -0.45
C GLU A 60 -2.75 9.00 -1.95
N ALA A 61 -3.89 9.58 -2.35
CA ALA A 61 -4.25 9.63 -3.77
C ALA A 61 -4.83 10.98 -4.17
N THR A 62 -4.50 11.40 -5.39
CA THR A 62 -5.23 12.45 -6.11
C THR A 62 -5.98 11.77 -7.24
N GLY A 63 -7.20 12.24 -7.55
CA GLY A 63 -8.00 11.66 -8.63
C GLY A 63 -8.48 10.25 -8.30
N HIS A 64 -8.55 9.40 -9.31
CA HIS A 64 -9.15 8.06 -9.23
C HIS A 64 -8.17 6.93 -9.53
N TYR A 65 -6.88 7.20 -9.50
CA TYR A 65 -5.86 6.17 -9.82
C TYR A 65 -5.70 5.11 -8.73
N SER A 66 -6.33 5.30 -7.57
CA SER A 66 -6.27 4.35 -6.46
C SER A 66 -7.26 3.19 -6.59
N TYR A 67 -8.22 3.25 -7.52
CA TYR A 67 -9.31 2.27 -7.53
C TYR A 67 -8.83 0.83 -7.73
N ASN A 68 -7.91 0.62 -8.66
CA ASN A 68 -7.42 -0.73 -8.95
C ASN A 68 -6.64 -1.32 -7.78
N ILE A 69 -5.68 -0.57 -7.23
CA ILE A 69 -4.90 -1.06 -6.10
C ILE A 69 -5.76 -1.22 -4.85
N LEU A 70 -6.71 -0.31 -4.62
CA LEU A 70 -7.63 -0.42 -3.49
C LEU A 70 -8.44 -1.71 -3.57
N GLY A 71 -9.01 -2.01 -4.74
CA GLY A 71 -9.76 -3.24 -4.95
C GLY A 71 -8.93 -4.49 -4.70
N PHE A 72 -7.69 -4.50 -5.18
CA PHE A 72 -6.76 -5.61 -4.94
C PHE A 72 -6.50 -5.82 -3.44
N LEU A 73 -6.19 -4.74 -2.71
CA LEU A 73 -5.86 -4.83 -1.29
C LEU A 73 -7.04 -5.29 -0.46
N LEU A 74 -8.23 -4.78 -0.75
CA LEU A 74 -9.47 -5.20 -0.06
C LEU A 74 -9.78 -6.67 -0.36
N ASP A 75 -9.58 -7.11 -1.60
CA ASP A 75 -9.79 -8.51 -1.99
C ASP A 75 -8.86 -9.46 -1.24
N LYS A 76 -7.65 -9.01 -0.89
CA LYS A 76 -6.71 -9.78 -0.07
C LYS A 76 -7.02 -9.73 1.41
N GLY A 77 -8.07 -9.05 1.82
CA GLY A 77 -8.46 -8.96 3.23
C GLY A 77 -7.63 -7.97 4.04
N LEU A 78 -6.91 -7.07 3.39
CA LEU A 78 -6.10 -6.06 4.07
C LEU A 78 -6.97 -4.88 4.50
N HIS A 79 -6.75 -4.42 5.73
CA HIS A 79 -7.40 -3.22 6.25
C HIS A 79 -6.81 -2.00 5.56
N THR A 80 -7.57 -1.39 4.65
CA THR A 80 -7.08 -0.32 3.78
C THR A 80 -7.98 0.91 3.88
N PHE A 81 -7.38 2.08 3.96
CA PHE A 81 -8.08 3.36 3.91
C PHE A 81 -7.43 4.28 2.88
N VAL A 82 -8.21 5.19 2.34
CA VAL A 82 -7.76 6.15 1.33
C VAL A 82 -7.82 7.56 1.92
N ASP A 83 -6.69 8.26 1.88
CA ASP A 83 -6.62 9.67 2.20
C ASP A 83 -6.50 10.44 0.88
N ARG A 84 -7.56 11.17 0.53
CA ARG A 84 -7.59 11.92 -0.72
C ARG A 84 -6.94 13.28 -0.50
N LYS A 85 -5.88 13.53 -1.26
CA LYS A 85 -5.26 14.84 -1.27
C LYS A 85 -6.23 15.85 -1.87
N SER A 86 -6.40 16.97 -1.18
CA SER A 86 -7.20 18.06 -1.69
C SER A 86 -6.51 18.66 -2.91
N VAL A 87 -7.22 18.70 -4.02
CA VAL A 87 -6.76 19.40 -5.22
C VAL A 87 -7.37 20.78 -5.20
N VAL A 88 -6.55 21.75 -4.98
CA VAL A 88 -6.97 23.15 -4.97
C VAL A 88 -6.78 23.77 -6.32
#